data_f706566a6529e2472e69578783d1b6e7
#
_entry.id   f706566a6529e2472e69578783d1b6e7
#
_cell.length_a   1.000
_cell.length_b   1.000
_cell.length_c   1.000
_cell.angle_alpha   90.00
_cell.angle_beta   90.00
_cell.angle_gamma   90.00
#
_symmetry.space_group_name_H-M   'P 1'
#
loop_
_entity.id
_entity.type
_entity.pdbx_description
1 polymer ?
#
loop_
_entity_poly.entity_id
_entity_poly.type
_entity_poly.pdbx_seq_one_letter_code
_entity_poly.pdbx_strand_id
1 'polypeptide(L)'
;MIKFFNWLFIALAAIAIFVLQRGLIDAWPYAYNHINLVLISLIAFLFLLELKKTLIFGLFLGILLDVFSFNFFGVSIVTIFLTLLFSGFMLDNWLTHRSAYSFLALSFFATIFYNIVFYFLIYVTRFLDNNSFFLWSGNFWFGLFWELLWNSIIIFAFFVVTNLTSNRLKLVFLEKK
;
A
#
# COMPACT_ATOMS: atom_id res chain seq x y z
N MET A 1 -8.16 -21.74 -18.38
CA MET A 1 -7.28 -20.74 -19.00
C MET A 1 -7.49 -19.34 -18.42
N ILE A 2 -8.69 -18.79 -18.29
CA ILE A 2 -8.94 -17.42 -17.76
C ILE A 2 -8.40 -17.20 -16.33
N LYS A 3 -8.54 -18.19 -15.44
CA LYS A 3 -8.02 -18.07 -14.06
C LYS A 3 -6.48 -17.97 -14.01
N PHE A 4 -5.77 -18.72 -14.84
CA PHE A 4 -4.31 -18.69 -14.92
C PHE A 4 -3.79 -17.33 -15.43
N PHE A 5 -4.47 -16.76 -16.42
CA PHE A 5 -4.12 -15.44 -16.98
C PHE A 5 -4.27 -14.32 -15.92
N ASN A 6 -5.31 -14.39 -15.08
CA ASN A 6 -5.50 -13.43 -13.98
C ASN A 6 -4.38 -13.51 -12.93
N TRP A 7 -3.90 -14.70 -12.59
CA TRP A 7 -2.80 -14.87 -11.64
C TRP A 7 -1.48 -14.35 -12.21
N LEU A 8 -1.22 -14.62 -13.49
CA LEU A 8 -0.04 -14.10 -14.17
C LEU A 8 -0.04 -12.57 -14.19
N PHE A 9 -1.18 -11.96 -14.48
CA PHE A 9 -1.32 -10.51 -14.48
C PHE A 9 -1.08 -9.90 -13.08
N ILE A 10 -1.60 -10.52 -12.03
CA ILE A 10 -1.37 -10.10 -10.63
C ILE A 10 0.11 -10.17 -10.29
N ALA A 11 0.79 -11.26 -10.66
CA ALA A 11 2.23 -11.42 -10.41
C ALA A 11 3.07 -10.38 -11.19
N LEU A 12 2.76 -10.14 -12.47
CA LEU A 12 3.44 -9.13 -13.28
C LEU A 12 3.23 -7.71 -12.74
N ALA A 13 2.01 -7.38 -12.31
CA ALA A 13 1.71 -6.10 -11.68
C ALA A 13 2.50 -5.92 -10.36
N ALA A 14 2.61 -6.96 -9.54
CA ALA A 14 3.40 -6.92 -8.31
C ALA A 14 4.89 -6.69 -8.60
N ILE A 15 5.46 -7.39 -9.59
CA ILE A 15 6.85 -7.19 -9.99
C ILE A 15 7.07 -5.76 -10.52
N ALA A 16 6.16 -5.24 -11.34
CA ALA A 16 6.26 -3.89 -11.87
C ALA A 16 6.25 -2.83 -10.76
N ILE A 17 5.33 -2.93 -9.81
CA ILE A 17 5.26 -2.02 -8.66
C ILE A 17 6.51 -2.11 -7.80
N PHE A 18 7.00 -3.33 -7.54
CA PHE A 18 8.24 -3.55 -6.79
C PHE A 18 9.45 -2.90 -7.48
N VAL A 19 9.60 -3.09 -8.80
CA VAL A 19 10.70 -2.50 -9.58
C VAL A 19 10.60 -0.97 -9.58
N LEU A 20 9.40 -0.41 -9.73
CA LEU A 20 9.19 1.04 -9.66
C LEU A 20 9.52 1.60 -8.27
N GLN A 21 9.13 0.93 -7.20
CA GLN A 21 9.46 1.35 -5.84
C GLN A 21 10.97 1.36 -5.62
N ARG A 22 11.64 0.23 -5.84
CA ARG A 22 13.06 0.08 -5.55
C ARG A 22 13.99 0.75 -6.55
N GLY A 23 13.62 0.75 -7.83
CA GLY A 23 14.46 1.26 -8.91
C GLY A 23 14.32 2.76 -9.14
N LEU A 24 13.16 3.35 -8.91
CA LEU A 24 12.92 4.77 -9.14
C LEU A 24 12.77 5.55 -7.84
N ILE A 25 11.83 5.17 -6.97
CA ILE A 25 11.45 5.99 -5.81
C ILE A 25 12.53 5.97 -4.74
N ASP A 26 13.03 4.82 -4.36
CA ASP A 26 14.06 4.71 -3.33
C ASP A 26 15.40 5.36 -3.75
N ALA A 27 15.61 5.57 -5.07
CA ALA A 27 16.77 6.25 -5.62
C ALA A 27 16.62 7.79 -5.71
N TRP A 28 15.42 8.32 -5.45
CA TRP A 28 15.15 9.77 -5.55
C TRP A 28 15.67 10.55 -4.34
N PRO A 29 15.85 11.92 -4.48
CA PRO A 29 16.27 12.76 -3.37
C PRO A 29 15.34 12.63 -2.15
N TYR A 30 15.89 12.90 -0.98
CA TYR A 30 15.28 12.67 0.34
C TYR A 30 13.80 13.06 0.49
N ALA A 31 13.35 14.13 -0.16
CA ALA A 31 11.94 14.57 -0.05
C ALA A 31 10.94 13.64 -0.75
N TYR A 32 11.37 12.87 -1.74
CA TYR A 32 10.49 12.02 -2.59
C TYR A 32 10.64 10.53 -2.32
N ASN A 33 11.73 10.10 -1.66
CA ASN A 33 11.95 8.69 -1.33
C ASN A 33 11.01 8.15 -0.23
N HIS A 34 10.17 9.02 0.33
CA HIS A 34 9.12 8.64 1.29
C HIS A 34 7.81 8.19 0.64
N ILE A 35 7.73 8.18 -0.68
CA ILE A 35 6.55 7.66 -1.40
C ILE A 35 6.51 6.13 -1.27
N ASN A 36 5.41 5.59 -0.76
CA ASN A 36 5.21 4.15 -0.64
C ASN A 36 4.22 3.64 -1.69
N LEU A 37 4.73 3.40 -2.93
CA LEU A 37 3.90 2.87 -4.02
C LEU A 37 3.28 1.52 -3.70
N VAL A 38 3.97 0.70 -2.92
CA VAL A 38 3.44 -0.60 -2.51
C VAL A 38 2.17 -0.40 -1.71
N LEU A 39 2.20 0.46 -0.68
CA LEU A 39 1.04 0.74 0.15
C LEU A 39 -0.09 1.40 -0.65
N ILE A 40 0.25 2.40 -1.50
CA ILE A 40 -0.71 3.08 -2.38
C ILE A 40 -1.42 2.07 -3.29
N SER A 41 -0.66 1.17 -3.92
CA SER A 41 -1.23 0.14 -4.80
C SER A 41 -2.14 -0.83 -4.05
N LEU A 42 -1.75 -1.25 -2.85
CA LEU A 42 -2.55 -2.15 -2.01
C LEU A 42 -3.87 -1.50 -1.60
N ILE A 43 -3.86 -0.22 -1.21
CA ILE A 43 -5.08 0.52 -0.87
C ILE A 43 -5.97 0.70 -2.10
N ALA A 44 -5.38 1.04 -3.26
CA ALA A 44 -6.12 1.14 -4.51
C ALA A 44 -6.76 -0.19 -4.92
N PHE A 45 -6.03 -1.30 -4.82
CA PHE A 45 -6.57 -2.64 -5.08
C PHE A 45 -7.65 -3.04 -4.09
N LEU A 46 -7.49 -2.73 -2.81
CA LEU A 46 -8.50 -3.00 -1.78
C LEU A 46 -9.80 -2.24 -2.04
N PHE A 47 -9.69 -1.01 -2.55
CA PHE A 47 -10.86 -0.20 -2.88
C PHE A 47 -11.59 -0.67 -4.15
N LEU A 48 -10.85 -1.18 -5.14
CA LEU A 48 -11.38 -1.64 -6.43
C LEU A 48 -11.79 -3.12 -6.42
N LEU A 49 -11.09 -3.95 -5.66
CA LEU A 49 -11.24 -5.40 -5.63
C LEU A 49 -11.70 -5.89 -4.25
N GLU A 50 -11.94 -7.18 -4.16
CA GLU A 50 -12.24 -7.86 -2.90
C GLU A 50 -10.97 -8.02 -2.03
N LEU A 51 -11.12 -7.96 -0.71
CA LEU A 51 -10.04 -8.14 0.26
C LEU A 51 -9.21 -9.41 -0.02
N LYS A 52 -9.86 -10.53 -0.37
CA LYS A 52 -9.18 -11.80 -0.64
C LYS A 52 -8.16 -11.71 -1.79
N LYS A 53 -8.51 -11.03 -2.89
CA LYS A 53 -7.62 -10.83 -4.04
C LYS A 53 -6.47 -9.90 -3.69
N THR A 54 -6.77 -8.85 -2.92
CA THR A 54 -5.77 -7.87 -2.45
C THR A 54 -4.79 -8.50 -1.47
N LEU A 55 -5.23 -9.40 -0.58
CA LEU A 55 -4.35 -10.14 0.31
C LEU A 55 -3.35 -11.01 -0.46
N ILE A 56 -3.79 -11.70 -1.51
CA ILE A 56 -2.89 -12.51 -2.34
C ILE A 56 -1.86 -11.62 -3.05
N PHE A 57 -2.31 -10.50 -3.61
CA PHE A 57 -1.41 -9.52 -4.22
C PHE A 57 -0.41 -8.95 -3.23
N GLY A 58 -0.87 -8.61 -2.00
CA GLY A 58 -0.03 -8.13 -0.91
C GLY A 58 1.00 -9.16 -0.46
N LEU A 59 0.64 -10.45 -0.42
CA LEU A 59 1.59 -11.52 -0.10
C LEU A 59 2.71 -11.61 -1.14
N PHE A 60 2.40 -11.53 -2.43
CA PHE A 60 3.44 -11.50 -3.48
C PHE A 60 4.37 -10.31 -3.33
N LEU A 61 3.83 -9.11 -3.10
CA LEU A 61 4.63 -7.91 -2.86
C LEU A 61 5.48 -8.02 -1.59
N GLY A 62 4.90 -8.55 -0.51
CA GLY A 62 5.61 -8.76 0.75
C GLY A 62 6.80 -9.70 0.61
N ILE A 63 6.64 -10.82 -0.11
CA ILE A 63 7.73 -11.75 -0.41
C ILE A 63 8.83 -11.06 -1.21
N LEU A 64 8.47 -10.31 -2.26
CA LEU A 64 9.45 -9.57 -3.06
C LEU A 64 10.21 -8.55 -2.21
N LEU A 65 9.51 -7.80 -1.36
CA LEU A 65 10.14 -6.84 -0.47
C LEU A 65 11.09 -7.51 0.52
N ASP A 66 10.71 -8.62 1.12
CA ASP A 66 11.55 -9.32 2.11
C ASP A 66 12.78 -9.96 1.47
N VAL A 67 12.65 -10.57 0.29
CA VAL A 67 13.80 -11.18 -0.45
C VAL A 67 14.85 -10.12 -0.80
N PHE A 68 14.44 -8.89 -1.12
CA PHE A 68 15.35 -7.80 -1.52
C PHE A 68 15.60 -6.78 -0.40
N SER A 69 15.16 -7.03 0.83
CA SER A 69 15.43 -6.19 1.99
C SER A 69 16.63 -6.74 2.79
N PHE A 70 17.30 -5.83 3.50
CA PHE A 70 18.33 -6.20 4.50
C PHE A 70 17.74 -6.52 5.88
N ASN A 71 16.40 -6.53 6.00
CA ASN A 71 15.71 -6.85 7.24
C ASN A 71 15.48 -8.37 7.37
N PHE A 72 15.05 -8.81 8.54
CA PHE A 72 14.65 -10.21 8.74
C PHE A 72 13.52 -10.60 7.79
N PHE A 73 13.64 -11.79 7.21
CA PHE A 73 12.60 -12.34 6.34
C PHE A 73 11.28 -12.48 7.10
N GLY A 74 10.21 -12.01 6.52
CA GLY A 74 8.85 -12.03 7.08
C GLY A 74 8.36 -10.68 7.62
N VAL A 75 9.23 -9.71 7.88
CA VAL A 75 8.83 -8.39 8.41
C VAL A 75 7.88 -7.68 7.45
N SER A 76 8.20 -7.58 6.17
CA SER A 76 7.35 -6.90 5.18
C SER A 76 6.07 -7.70 4.90
N ILE A 77 6.15 -9.04 4.85
CA ILE A 77 5.00 -9.92 4.67
C ILE A 77 3.98 -9.70 5.78
N VAL A 78 4.42 -9.78 7.05
CA VAL A 78 3.54 -9.63 8.22
C VAL A 78 2.97 -8.21 8.29
N THR A 79 3.79 -7.20 8.04
CA THR A 79 3.35 -5.79 8.04
C THR A 79 2.25 -5.56 7.01
N ILE A 80 2.45 -5.97 5.77
CA ILE A 80 1.47 -5.83 4.69
C ILE A 80 0.19 -6.59 5.03
N PHE A 81 0.32 -7.84 5.50
CA PHE A 81 -0.82 -8.67 5.84
C PHE A 81 -1.69 -8.03 6.92
N LEU A 82 -1.09 -7.59 8.03
CA LEU A 82 -1.80 -6.92 9.13
C LEU A 82 -2.42 -5.60 8.68
N THR A 83 -1.70 -4.82 7.87
CA THR A 83 -2.21 -3.55 7.34
C THR A 83 -3.43 -3.76 6.44
N LEU A 84 -3.43 -4.79 5.59
CA LEU A 84 -4.57 -5.13 4.74
C LEU A 84 -5.78 -5.62 5.54
N LEU A 85 -5.56 -6.44 6.58
CA LEU A 85 -6.66 -6.86 7.47
C LEU A 85 -7.26 -5.67 8.20
N PHE A 86 -6.44 -4.78 8.76
CA PHE A 86 -6.89 -3.56 9.40
C PHE A 86 -7.67 -2.64 8.43
N SER A 87 -7.14 -2.45 7.23
CA SER A 87 -7.78 -1.63 6.19
C SER A 87 -9.10 -2.22 5.71
N GLY A 88 -9.18 -3.55 5.56
CA GLY A 88 -10.42 -4.25 5.24
C GLY A 88 -11.46 -4.08 6.34
N PHE A 89 -11.07 -4.28 7.59
CA PHE A 89 -11.94 -4.05 8.75
C PHE A 89 -12.48 -2.61 8.80
N MET A 90 -11.65 -1.61 8.50
CA MET A 90 -12.07 -0.21 8.44
C MET A 90 -13.07 0.05 7.31
N LEU A 91 -12.86 -0.56 6.13
CA LEU A 91 -13.79 -0.43 5.01
C LEU A 91 -15.16 -1.04 5.32
N ASP A 92 -15.19 -2.19 5.96
CA ASP A 92 -16.44 -2.92 6.22
C ASP A 92 -17.26 -2.27 7.34
N ASN A 93 -16.60 -1.68 8.36
CA ASN A 93 -17.30 -1.19 9.56
C ASN A 93 -17.46 0.33 9.62
N TRP A 94 -16.45 1.09 9.15
CA TRP A 94 -16.40 2.54 9.36
C TRP A 94 -16.51 3.35 8.06
N LEU A 95 -15.99 2.84 6.96
CA LEU A 95 -15.90 3.54 5.69
C LEU A 95 -16.81 2.92 4.62
N THR A 96 -18.04 2.58 5.00
CA THR A 96 -19.04 1.88 4.18
C THR A 96 -19.37 2.61 2.86
N HIS A 97 -19.29 3.93 2.83
CA HIS A 97 -19.47 4.71 1.61
C HIS A 97 -18.16 4.83 0.82
N ARG A 98 -18.14 4.33 -0.40
CA ARG A 98 -16.98 4.46 -1.32
C ARG A 98 -16.89 5.89 -1.87
N SER A 99 -16.59 6.85 -1.01
CA SER A 99 -16.40 8.27 -1.33
C SER A 99 -14.91 8.62 -1.37
N ALA A 100 -14.57 9.79 -1.95
CA ALA A 100 -13.21 10.32 -1.93
C ALA A 100 -12.67 10.47 -0.49
N TYR A 101 -13.53 10.93 0.42
CA TYR A 101 -13.16 11.08 1.83
C TYR A 101 -12.83 9.76 2.50
N SER A 102 -13.61 8.70 2.22
CA SER A 102 -13.33 7.36 2.74
C SER A 102 -12.02 6.82 2.21
N PHE A 103 -11.69 7.09 0.96
CA PHE A 103 -10.45 6.64 0.35
C PHE A 103 -9.22 7.37 0.92
N LEU A 104 -9.32 8.67 1.13
CA LEU A 104 -8.28 9.46 1.81
C LEU A 104 -8.11 9.04 3.27
N ALA A 105 -9.21 8.89 4.02
CA ALA A 105 -9.17 8.44 5.41
C ALA A 105 -8.53 7.05 5.53
N LEU A 106 -8.89 6.12 4.65
CA LEU A 106 -8.30 4.78 4.59
C LEU A 106 -6.79 4.85 4.36
N SER A 107 -6.34 5.67 3.38
CA SER A 107 -4.93 5.88 3.11
C SER A 107 -4.18 6.41 4.33
N PHE A 108 -4.72 7.41 4.98
CA PHE A 108 -4.13 8.03 6.16
C PHE A 108 -3.93 7.01 7.30
N PHE A 109 -5.01 6.31 7.68
CA PHE A 109 -4.94 5.32 8.75
C PHE A 109 -4.09 4.10 8.38
N ALA A 110 -4.15 3.63 7.13
CA ALA A 110 -3.34 2.52 6.67
C ALA A 110 -1.85 2.85 6.68
N THR A 111 -1.45 4.08 6.28
CA THR A 111 -0.05 4.53 6.31
C THR A 111 0.47 4.59 7.74
N ILE A 112 -0.30 5.13 8.68
CA ILE A 112 0.07 5.17 10.10
C ILE A 112 0.24 3.75 10.65
N PHE A 113 -0.75 2.90 10.41
CA PHE A 113 -0.74 1.52 10.91
C PHE A 113 0.41 0.71 10.33
N TYR A 114 0.67 0.84 9.02
CA TYR A 114 1.80 0.21 8.35
C TYR A 114 3.13 0.58 9.00
N ASN A 115 3.37 1.86 9.22
CA ASN A 115 4.61 2.34 9.84
C ASN A 115 4.76 1.85 11.28
N ILE A 116 3.69 1.90 12.09
CA ILE A 116 3.72 1.42 13.47
C ILE A 116 4.10 -0.07 13.50
N VAL A 117 3.41 -0.90 12.70
CA VAL A 117 3.68 -2.35 12.68
C VAL A 117 5.07 -2.64 12.14
N PHE A 118 5.51 -1.97 11.06
CA PHE A 118 6.81 -2.18 10.44
C PHE A 118 7.96 -1.87 11.42
N TYR A 119 7.93 -0.70 12.04
CA TYR A 119 8.98 -0.31 13.00
C TYR A 119 8.92 -1.14 14.28
N PHE A 120 7.74 -1.52 14.74
CA PHE A 120 7.57 -2.44 15.86
C PHE A 120 8.23 -3.80 15.59
N LEU A 121 7.99 -4.38 14.41
CA LEU A 121 8.61 -5.65 14.03
C LEU A 121 10.13 -5.54 13.88
N ILE A 122 10.64 -4.45 13.29
CA ILE A 122 12.10 -4.19 13.23
C ILE A 122 12.68 -4.08 14.65
N TYR A 123 11.98 -3.43 15.55
CA TYR A 123 12.43 -3.34 16.94
C TYR A 123 12.53 -4.70 17.61
N VAL A 124 11.49 -5.51 17.48
CA VAL A 124 11.47 -6.86 18.04
C VAL A 124 12.61 -7.72 17.48
N THR A 125 12.82 -7.69 16.16
CA THR A 125 13.88 -8.48 15.54
C THR A 125 15.28 -8.02 15.97
N ARG A 126 15.52 -6.71 16.07
CA ARG A 126 16.82 -6.17 16.52
C ARG A 126 17.05 -6.34 18.02
N PHE A 127 16.00 -6.32 18.82
CA PHE A 127 16.10 -6.63 20.26
C PHE A 127 16.57 -8.07 20.48
N LEU A 128 16.12 -9.01 19.67
CA LEU A 128 16.58 -10.40 19.71
C LEU A 128 18.06 -10.54 19.32
N ASP A 129 18.61 -9.64 18.51
CA ASP A 129 20.01 -9.62 18.09
C ASP A 129 20.93 -8.83 19.05
N ASN A 130 20.44 -8.41 20.24
CA ASN A 130 21.17 -7.57 21.20
C ASN A 130 21.67 -6.22 20.65
N ASN A 131 21.09 -5.73 19.54
CA ASN A 131 21.38 -4.41 18.98
C ASN A 131 20.38 -3.38 19.52
N SER A 132 20.82 -2.44 20.36
CA SER A 132 19.98 -1.35 20.82
C SER A 132 19.63 -0.41 19.67
N PHE A 133 18.34 -0.25 19.38
CA PHE A 133 17.85 0.66 18.36
C PHE A 133 16.79 1.61 18.94
N PHE A 134 17.02 2.90 18.78
CA PHE A 134 16.07 3.91 19.26
C PHE A 134 15.05 4.19 18.16
N LEU A 135 13.81 3.74 18.35
CA LEU A 135 12.72 3.84 17.37
C LEU A 135 12.22 5.26 17.11
N TRP A 136 12.28 6.12 18.10
CA TRP A 136 11.59 7.41 18.12
C TRP A 136 12.55 8.58 17.91
N SER A 137 13.33 8.52 16.84
CA SER A 137 14.16 9.67 16.44
C SER A 137 13.29 10.74 15.75
N GLY A 138 13.74 12.02 15.79
CA GLY A 138 13.06 13.10 15.06
C GLY A 138 12.90 12.81 13.56
N ASN A 139 13.82 12.04 12.98
CA ASN A 139 13.78 11.61 11.59
C ASN A 139 12.62 10.67 11.28
N PHE A 140 12.18 9.85 12.25
CA PHE A 140 11.00 8.99 12.10
C PHE A 140 9.73 9.81 11.87
N TRP A 141 9.46 10.80 12.72
CA TRP A 141 8.28 11.64 12.62
C TRP A 141 8.24 12.47 11.34
N PHE A 142 9.41 12.98 10.96
CA PHE A 142 9.56 13.74 9.72
C PHE A 142 9.31 12.84 8.49
N GLY A 143 9.86 11.63 8.46
CA GLY A 143 9.64 10.65 7.40
C GLY A 143 8.17 10.25 7.29
N LEU A 144 7.53 9.95 8.43
CA LEU A 144 6.10 9.59 8.48
C LEU A 144 5.22 10.73 7.98
N PHE A 145 5.53 11.99 8.32
CA PHE A 145 4.78 13.16 7.84
C PHE A 145 4.84 13.26 6.31
N TRP A 146 6.04 13.13 5.71
CA TRP A 146 6.21 13.18 4.26
C TRP A 146 5.55 12.00 3.56
N GLU A 147 5.62 10.80 4.14
CA GLU A 147 4.94 9.62 3.60
C GLU A 147 3.42 9.79 3.60
N LEU A 148 2.84 10.27 4.70
CA LEU A 148 1.41 10.57 4.78
C LEU A 148 0.98 11.60 3.73
N LEU A 149 1.78 12.65 3.55
CA LEU A 149 1.48 13.71 2.61
C LEU A 149 1.48 13.19 1.17
N TRP A 150 2.57 12.55 0.74
CA TRP A 150 2.71 12.03 -0.62
C TRP A 150 1.72 10.92 -0.93
N ASN A 151 1.53 9.96 -0.03
CA ASN A 151 0.58 8.88 -0.23
C ASN A 151 -0.85 9.42 -0.36
N SER A 152 -1.24 10.42 0.43
CA SER A 152 -2.56 11.06 0.33
C SER A 152 -2.76 11.79 -0.99
N ILE A 153 -1.76 12.52 -1.47
CA ILE A 153 -1.82 13.23 -2.76
C ILE A 153 -2.00 12.24 -3.92
N ILE A 154 -1.19 11.17 -3.95
CA ILE A 154 -1.23 10.19 -5.05
C ILE A 154 -2.55 9.42 -5.04
N ILE A 155 -3.04 9.03 -3.86
CA ILE A 155 -4.32 8.34 -3.72
C ILE A 155 -5.48 9.24 -4.13
N PHE A 156 -5.45 10.51 -3.77
CA PHE A 156 -6.46 11.47 -4.23
C PHE A 156 -6.45 11.62 -5.75
N ALA A 157 -5.27 11.77 -6.36
CA ALA A 157 -5.12 11.83 -7.81
C ALA A 157 -5.67 10.56 -8.49
N PHE A 158 -5.35 9.39 -7.95
CA PHE A 158 -5.87 8.11 -8.43
C PHE A 158 -7.40 8.05 -8.36
N PHE A 159 -8.01 8.50 -7.26
CA PHE A 159 -9.46 8.55 -7.12
C PHE A 159 -10.11 9.48 -8.16
N VAL A 160 -9.54 10.66 -8.38
CA VAL A 160 -10.06 11.60 -9.39
C VAL A 160 -10.02 10.97 -10.79
N VAL A 161 -8.91 10.33 -11.16
CA VAL A 161 -8.77 9.66 -12.46
C VAL A 161 -9.80 8.53 -12.61
N THR A 162 -9.96 7.67 -11.61
CA THR A 162 -10.93 6.57 -11.66
C THR A 162 -12.38 7.06 -11.73
N ASN A 163 -12.71 8.13 -11.03
CA ASN A 163 -14.05 8.72 -11.05
C ASN A 163 -14.38 9.36 -12.40
N LEU A 164 -13.42 10.09 -12.99
CA LEU A 164 -13.58 10.69 -14.33
C LEU A 164 -13.79 9.60 -15.40
N THR A 165 -13.03 8.51 -15.32
CA THR A 165 -13.15 7.39 -16.25
C THR A 165 -14.49 6.66 -16.08
N SER A 166 -14.94 6.43 -14.86
CA SER A 166 -16.23 5.79 -14.56
C SER A 166 -17.41 6.61 -15.05
N ASN A 167 -17.38 7.94 -14.90
CA ASN A 167 -18.46 8.82 -15.39
C ASN A 167 -18.53 8.85 -16.92
N ARG A 168 -17.41 8.79 -17.62
CA ARG A 168 -17.37 8.70 -19.10
C ARG A 168 -17.96 7.38 -19.61
N LEU A 169 -17.70 6.27 -18.90
CA LEU A 169 -18.28 4.96 -19.27
C LEU A 169 -19.79 4.92 -19.07
N LYS A 170 -20.33 5.56 -18.03
CA LYS A 170 -21.80 5.66 -17.83
C LYS A 170 -22.51 6.39 -18.97
N LEU A 171 -21.91 7.46 -19.50
CA LEU A 171 -22.47 8.21 -20.64
C LEU A 171 -22.55 7.35 -21.91
N VAL A 172 -21.54 6.51 -22.17
CA VAL A 172 -21.50 5.62 -23.34
C VAL A 172 -22.55 4.49 -23.25
N PHE A 173 -22.88 4.03 -22.02
CA PHE A 173 -23.90 2.99 -21.83
C PHE A 173 -25.34 3.53 -21.83
N LEU A 174 -25.54 4.81 -21.59
CA LEU A 174 -26.87 5.45 -21.62
C LEU A 174 -27.31 5.86 -23.03
N GLU A 175 -26.37 6.05 -23.97
CA GLU A 175 -26.68 6.33 -25.39
C GLU A 175 -27.11 5.07 -26.20
N LYS A 176 -27.08 3.88 -25.61
CA LYS A 176 -27.42 2.61 -26.28
C LYS A 176 -28.79 2.03 -25.86
N LYS A 177 -29.77 2.90 -25.62
CA LYS A 177 -31.19 2.50 -25.48
C LYS A 177 -32.03 3.08 -26.59
#